data_7e7824958f3ca7ee65b0db54c370db06
#
_entry.id   7e7824958f3ca7ee65b0db54c370db06
#
_cell.length_a   1.000
_cell.length_b   1.000
_cell.length_c   1.000
_cell.angle_alpha   90.00
_cell.angle_beta   90.00
_cell.angle_gamma   90.00
#
_symmetry.space_group_name_H-M   'P 1'
#
loop_
_entity.id
_entity.type
_entity.pdbx_description
1 polymer ?
#
loop_
_entity_poly.entity_id
_entity_poly.type
_entity_poly.pdbx_seq_one_letter_code
_entity_poly.pdbx_strand_id
1 'polypeptide(L)'
;MDRRDFVHGIATLAGWALLGRVLSRAGDLMAQPALGPAQPFDWEGLQAQARELAKQPFEVPGDQRPQQLAELAWDQYEALRFRPDHALWADTDLPFRVQFFHLGLYYRAAVRIFVVDNGEARPVEYDPSLFDYGPTKFDPPLPHDLGFAGWRLHFHTNFAQDVAVFVGASYFRATDSGNQYGMSCRGLAIDSVSERAEEFPRFSRFWLVRPRPTDTALTAYALLESESITGAYRFGISPGGVTTMDVTTRLFPRQPIGRLGIAPMTSMFWFAENDRRGSDEWREEIHDSDGLSMWRGNGEWVWRPLTNPTALQVSTFLDENPHGFGLLQRDREFVHYQDEAFRYERRPSVWIEPLASWGKGRILLGEIPTESETDDNIVAFWEPEAKAVPGSDLDFSYRIYWAQKPPVQPSVAICVGTRIGRGGVTGFVQPNPQNLRKFVVDFAGGDLALIPRDAPVEPVITLSRGKVEPVTSLGGLFHVSPFLRPLPEINGWRCTFDLSWEGPEPIDIRLFLRLGPSTLTETWLYLWTPPHG
;
A
#
# COMPACT_ATOMS: atom_id res chain seq x y z
N MET A 1 -7.22 7.71 -19.25
CA MET A 1 -7.11 8.29 -17.90
C MET A 1 -5.68 8.07 -17.48
N ASP A 2 -4.91 9.13 -17.30
CA ASP A 2 -3.51 8.98 -16.90
C ASP A 2 -3.46 8.56 -15.42
N ARG A 3 -2.44 7.78 -15.04
CA ARG A 3 -2.21 7.35 -13.65
C ARG A 3 -2.16 8.55 -12.70
N ARG A 4 -1.60 9.67 -13.14
CA ARG A 4 -1.51 10.91 -12.37
C ARG A 4 -2.88 11.48 -12.00
N ASP A 5 -3.83 11.54 -12.94
CA ASP A 5 -5.17 12.08 -12.69
C ASP A 5 -5.97 11.22 -11.70
N PHE A 6 -5.69 9.93 -11.64
CA PHE A 6 -6.42 8.98 -10.80
C PHE A 6 -5.87 8.95 -9.37
N VAL A 7 -4.54 9.00 -9.23
CA VAL A 7 -3.83 8.90 -7.95
C VAL A 7 -4.00 10.16 -7.12
N HIS A 8 -4.00 11.36 -7.71
CA HIS A 8 -4.26 12.63 -7.01
C HIS A 8 -5.58 12.64 -6.24
N GLY A 9 -6.62 11.98 -6.75
CA GLY A 9 -7.93 11.91 -6.07
C GLY A 9 -7.95 11.03 -4.83
N ILE A 10 -6.99 10.12 -4.69
CA ILE A 10 -6.97 9.13 -3.59
C ILE A 10 -6.06 9.58 -2.45
N ALA A 11 -4.91 10.17 -2.75
CA ALA A 11 -3.93 10.61 -1.75
C ALA A 11 -4.48 11.72 -0.83
N THR A 12 -5.30 12.62 -1.36
CA THR A 12 -5.84 13.78 -0.65
C THR A 12 -7.02 13.48 0.27
N LEU A 13 -7.70 12.32 0.14
CA LEU A 13 -8.75 11.90 1.10
C LEU A 13 -8.21 11.47 2.47
N ALA A 14 -6.89 11.33 2.61
CA ALA A 14 -6.25 10.86 3.84
C ALA A 14 -6.07 11.93 4.93
N GLY A 15 -6.29 13.20 4.64
CA GLY A 15 -5.81 14.32 5.47
C GLY A 15 -6.73 14.84 6.58
N TRP A 16 -8.03 14.51 6.66
CA TRP A 16 -8.92 15.26 7.56
C TRP A 16 -9.93 14.40 8.31
N ALA A 17 -9.49 13.77 9.39
CA ALA A 17 -10.35 13.40 10.52
C ALA A 17 -10.32 14.52 11.57
N LEU A 18 -10.70 15.75 11.24
CA LEU A 18 -10.84 16.85 12.21
C LEU A 18 -12.29 17.06 12.61
N LEU A 19 -12.53 16.76 13.89
CA LEU A 19 -13.62 17.12 14.78
C LEU A 19 -14.59 18.20 14.24
N GLY A 20 -15.73 17.73 13.72
CA GLY A 20 -16.93 18.52 13.61
C GLY A 20 -17.94 18.03 14.63
N ARG A 21 -18.12 18.73 15.75
CA ARG A 21 -19.29 18.56 16.62
C ARG A 21 -20.54 18.95 15.82
N VAL A 22 -21.28 17.96 15.36
CA VAL A 22 -22.60 18.16 14.80
C VAL A 22 -23.59 18.23 15.97
N LEU A 23 -24.14 19.42 16.18
CA LEU A 23 -25.36 19.59 16.98
C LEU A 23 -26.55 19.06 16.15
N SER A 24 -27.00 17.85 16.46
CA SER A 24 -28.21 17.28 15.88
C SER A 24 -29.43 18.14 16.21
N ARG A 25 -30.10 18.67 15.18
CA ARG A 25 -31.46 19.16 15.29
C ARG A 25 -32.39 17.94 15.36
N ALA A 26 -33.06 17.76 16.49
CA ALA A 26 -34.11 16.76 16.63
C ALA A 26 -35.28 17.17 15.72
N GLY A 27 -35.64 16.34 14.75
CA GLY A 27 -36.85 16.59 13.95
C GLY A 27 -37.00 15.72 12.69
N ASP A 28 -35.95 15.24 12.07
CA ASP A 28 -36.08 14.38 10.90
C ASP A 28 -35.98 12.91 11.33
N LEU A 29 -37.00 12.12 10.97
CA LEU A 29 -36.98 10.66 11.11
C LEU A 29 -35.72 10.14 10.44
N MET A 30 -34.89 9.41 11.19
CA MET A 30 -33.67 8.77 10.68
C MET A 30 -34.04 7.82 9.53
N ALA A 31 -33.86 8.26 8.30
CA ALA A 31 -34.15 7.45 7.12
C ALA A 31 -32.87 6.78 6.66
N GLN A 32 -32.67 5.50 6.99
CA GLN A 32 -31.65 4.68 6.34
C GLN A 32 -31.88 4.66 4.82
N PRO A 33 -30.82 4.35 4.02
CA PRO A 33 -31.02 4.17 2.60
C PRO A 33 -32.09 3.13 2.32
N ALA A 34 -33.01 3.44 1.41
CA ALA A 34 -34.00 2.48 0.98
C ALA A 34 -33.34 1.27 0.33
N LEU A 35 -33.92 0.09 0.51
CA LEU A 35 -33.47 -1.14 -0.13
C LEU A 35 -34.47 -1.55 -1.20
N GLY A 36 -33.98 -1.80 -2.39
CA GLY A 36 -34.78 -2.27 -3.51
C GLY A 36 -35.20 -3.76 -3.40
N PRO A 37 -35.75 -4.34 -4.48
CA PRO A 37 -36.25 -5.70 -4.47
C PRO A 37 -35.15 -6.73 -4.21
N ALA A 38 -35.52 -7.79 -3.48
CA ALA A 38 -34.60 -8.89 -3.17
C ALA A 38 -34.31 -9.75 -4.39
N GLN A 39 -33.09 -10.26 -4.48
CA GLN A 39 -32.66 -11.25 -5.46
C GLN A 39 -31.76 -12.29 -4.77
N PRO A 40 -31.77 -13.57 -5.20
CA PRO A 40 -30.87 -14.58 -4.64
C PRO A 40 -29.41 -14.18 -4.79
N PHE A 41 -28.60 -14.49 -3.78
CA PHE A 41 -27.16 -14.24 -3.81
C PHE A 41 -26.40 -15.30 -3.02
N ASP A 42 -25.37 -15.86 -3.64
CA ASP A 42 -24.36 -16.68 -3.01
C ASP A 42 -22.98 -16.50 -3.70
N TRP A 43 -21.95 -17.03 -3.07
CA TRP A 43 -20.58 -16.94 -3.57
C TRP A 43 -20.37 -17.69 -4.89
N GLU A 44 -20.98 -18.83 -5.07
CA GLU A 44 -20.87 -19.65 -6.29
C GLU A 44 -21.52 -18.94 -7.48
N GLY A 45 -22.68 -18.34 -7.24
CA GLY A 45 -23.37 -17.51 -8.23
C GLY A 45 -22.54 -16.31 -8.66
N LEU A 46 -21.85 -15.63 -7.75
CA LEU A 46 -20.95 -14.51 -8.08
C LEU A 46 -19.76 -14.99 -8.94
N GLN A 47 -19.15 -16.12 -8.61
CA GLN A 47 -18.08 -16.70 -9.41
C GLN A 47 -18.57 -17.09 -10.82
N ALA A 48 -19.75 -17.71 -10.91
CA ALA A 48 -20.36 -18.06 -12.19
C ALA A 48 -20.65 -16.80 -13.03
N GLN A 49 -21.16 -15.74 -12.39
CA GLN A 49 -21.39 -14.46 -13.05
C GLN A 49 -20.08 -13.84 -13.58
N ALA A 50 -19.02 -13.80 -12.77
CA ALA A 50 -17.72 -13.29 -13.20
C ALA A 50 -17.17 -14.10 -14.40
N ARG A 51 -17.26 -15.43 -14.33
CA ARG A 51 -16.82 -16.32 -15.42
C ARG A 51 -17.63 -16.09 -16.71
N GLU A 52 -18.94 -15.86 -16.62
CA GLU A 52 -19.77 -15.61 -17.79
C GLU A 52 -19.48 -14.24 -18.40
N LEU A 53 -19.27 -13.23 -17.57
CA LEU A 53 -18.85 -11.89 -18.01
C LEU A 53 -17.48 -11.90 -18.71
N ALA A 54 -16.59 -12.82 -18.34
CA ALA A 54 -15.29 -12.94 -19.03
C ALA A 54 -15.41 -13.35 -20.50
N LYS A 55 -16.54 -13.95 -20.91
CA LYS A 55 -16.81 -14.32 -22.30
C LYS A 55 -17.41 -13.19 -23.13
N GLN A 56 -17.73 -12.07 -22.49
CA GLN A 56 -18.39 -10.92 -23.12
C GLN A 56 -17.38 -9.75 -23.23
N PRO A 57 -17.50 -8.89 -24.25
CA PRO A 57 -16.72 -7.67 -24.30
C PRO A 57 -16.95 -6.80 -23.06
N PHE A 58 -15.90 -6.12 -22.61
CA PHE A 58 -16.03 -5.15 -21.53
C PHE A 58 -16.65 -3.86 -22.05
N GLU A 59 -17.69 -3.41 -21.39
CA GLU A 59 -18.29 -2.10 -21.65
C GLU A 59 -17.70 -1.08 -20.67
N VAL A 60 -16.94 -0.12 -21.20
CA VAL A 60 -16.41 0.99 -20.41
C VAL A 60 -17.58 1.84 -19.93
N PRO A 61 -17.78 1.99 -18.62
CA PRO A 61 -18.87 2.83 -18.13
C PRO A 61 -18.65 4.27 -18.55
N GLY A 62 -19.70 4.89 -19.07
CA GLY A 62 -19.72 6.31 -19.38
C GLY A 62 -19.61 7.18 -18.12
N ASP A 63 -19.43 8.49 -18.32
CA ASP A 63 -19.53 9.46 -17.24
C ASP A 63 -21.01 9.59 -16.82
N GLN A 64 -21.30 9.20 -15.59
CA GLN A 64 -22.65 9.20 -15.01
C GLN A 64 -22.92 10.46 -14.16
N ARG A 65 -21.93 11.34 -14.03
CA ARG A 65 -22.08 12.56 -13.25
C ARG A 65 -22.89 13.61 -14.04
N PRO A 66 -23.89 14.26 -13.44
CA PRO A 66 -24.40 15.52 -13.94
C PRO A 66 -23.26 16.54 -14.08
N GLN A 67 -23.39 17.46 -15.00
CA GLN A 67 -22.38 18.50 -15.25
C GLN A 67 -22.00 19.25 -13.96
N GLN A 68 -22.96 19.56 -13.12
CA GLN A 68 -22.74 20.22 -11.83
C GLN A 68 -21.77 19.48 -10.90
N LEU A 69 -21.80 18.15 -10.88
CA LEU A 69 -20.87 17.32 -10.12
C LEU A 69 -19.51 17.17 -10.78
N ALA A 70 -19.47 17.24 -12.11
CA ALA A 70 -18.24 17.16 -12.87
C ALA A 70 -17.40 18.45 -12.76
N GLU A 71 -18.04 19.58 -12.51
CA GLU A 71 -17.43 20.92 -12.42
C GLU A 71 -17.10 21.34 -10.99
N LEU A 72 -17.36 20.50 -9.96
CA LEU A 72 -17.02 20.82 -8.59
C LEU A 72 -15.51 21.04 -8.43
N ALA A 73 -15.15 22.09 -7.70
CA ALA A 73 -13.81 22.26 -7.18
C ALA A 73 -13.53 21.26 -6.04
N TRP A 74 -12.26 21.06 -5.72
CA TRP A 74 -11.85 20.09 -4.70
C TRP A 74 -12.50 20.34 -3.34
N ASP A 75 -12.44 21.58 -2.85
CA ASP A 75 -13.02 22.02 -1.58
C ASP A 75 -14.54 21.84 -1.52
N GLN A 76 -15.22 22.05 -2.64
CA GLN A 76 -16.66 21.81 -2.77
C GLN A 76 -16.99 20.31 -2.69
N TYR A 77 -16.20 19.46 -3.37
CA TYR A 77 -16.40 18.02 -3.30
C TYR A 77 -16.09 17.47 -1.89
N GLU A 78 -15.06 17.96 -1.24
CA GLU A 78 -14.70 17.57 0.12
C GLU A 78 -15.78 17.96 1.14
N ALA A 79 -16.57 19.00 0.86
CA ALA A 79 -17.70 19.39 1.68
C ALA A 79 -18.91 18.44 1.54
N LEU A 80 -18.96 17.58 0.50
CA LEU A 80 -20.01 16.57 0.33
C LEU A 80 -19.82 15.44 1.32
N ARG A 81 -20.64 15.35 2.33
CA ARG A 81 -20.50 14.36 3.40
C ARG A 81 -21.75 13.50 3.49
N PHE A 82 -21.55 12.19 3.62
CA PHE A 82 -22.64 11.29 3.97
C PHE A 82 -23.11 11.59 5.39
N ARG A 83 -24.42 11.60 5.62
CA ARG A 83 -25.03 11.84 6.94
C ARG A 83 -24.84 10.61 7.82
N PRO A 84 -24.10 10.68 8.96
CA PRO A 84 -23.80 9.51 9.78
C PRO A 84 -25.02 8.82 10.38
N ASP A 85 -26.10 9.57 10.62
CA ASP A 85 -27.39 9.08 11.12
C ASP A 85 -28.18 8.28 10.05
N HIS A 86 -27.82 8.42 8.77
CA HIS A 86 -28.37 7.67 7.64
C HIS A 86 -27.50 6.44 7.26
N ALA A 87 -26.41 6.15 7.98
CA ALA A 87 -25.56 5.00 7.68
C ALA A 87 -26.37 3.69 7.73
N LEU A 88 -25.99 2.71 6.90
CA LEU A 88 -26.55 1.37 7.04
C LEU A 88 -26.36 0.90 8.49
N TRP A 89 -27.44 0.37 9.06
CA TRP A 89 -27.51 -0.18 10.42
C TRP A 89 -27.33 0.84 11.55
N ALA A 90 -27.49 2.14 11.27
CA ALA A 90 -27.32 3.20 12.28
C ALA A 90 -28.39 3.14 13.39
N ASP A 91 -29.58 2.64 13.10
CA ASP A 91 -30.71 2.49 14.03
C ASP A 91 -30.74 1.15 14.78
N THR A 92 -29.65 0.39 14.70
CA THR A 92 -29.53 -0.95 15.29
C THR A 92 -28.35 -1.03 16.26
N ASP A 93 -28.35 -2.08 17.11
CA ASP A 93 -27.23 -2.40 18.00
C ASP A 93 -26.14 -3.24 17.29
N LEU A 94 -26.08 -3.22 15.96
CA LEU A 94 -25.08 -3.93 15.20
C LEU A 94 -23.70 -3.27 15.33
N PRO A 95 -22.60 -4.08 15.32
CA PRO A 95 -21.26 -3.58 15.58
C PRO A 95 -20.66 -2.76 14.43
N PHE A 96 -21.28 -2.77 13.27
CA PHE A 96 -20.79 -2.08 12.07
C PHE A 96 -21.79 -1.05 11.57
N ARG A 97 -21.26 0.00 10.93
CA ARG A 97 -22.03 0.98 10.14
C ARG A 97 -21.33 1.20 8.82
N VAL A 98 -22.11 1.44 7.75
CA VAL A 98 -21.56 1.75 6.43
C VAL A 98 -22.11 3.07 5.95
N GLN A 99 -21.19 3.92 5.49
CA GLN A 99 -21.48 5.18 4.82
C GLN A 99 -20.98 5.10 3.38
N PHE A 100 -21.49 5.99 2.51
CA PHE A 100 -21.19 5.94 1.08
C PHE A 100 -20.51 7.23 0.63
N PHE A 101 -19.74 7.10 -0.47
CA PHE A 101 -19.12 8.25 -1.14
C PHE A 101 -19.98 8.71 -2.31
N HIS A 102 -20.04 10.02 -2.48
CA HIS A 102 -20.77 10.66 -3.58
C HIS A 102 -19.95 10.59 -4.88
N LEU A 103 -20.63 10.54 -6.04
CA LEU A 103 -19.99 10.79 -7.32
C LEU A 103 -19.53 12.25 -7.40
N GLY A 104 -18.47 12.52 -8.14
CA GLY A 104 -17.91 13.86 -8.34
C GLY A 104 -16.42 13.82 -8.61
N LEU A 105 -15.81 14.90 -9.03
CA LEU A 105 -14.39 14.99 -9.38
C LEU A 105 -13.94 13.81 -10.28
N TYR A 106 -13.10 12.93 -9.73
CA TYR A 106 -12.53 11.77 -10.42
C TYR A 106 -13.49 10.57 -10.47
N TYR A 107 -14.51 10.53 -9.60
CA TYR A 107 -15.45 9.41 -9.49
C TYR A 107 -16.60 9.58 -10.48
N ARG A 108 -16.39 9.09 -11.71
CA ARG A 108 -17.27 9.31 -12.88
C ARG A 108 -18.36 8.25 -13.02
N ALA A 109 -18.14 7.05 -12.47
CA ALA A 109 -19.03 5.91 -12.63
C ALA A 109 -19.40 5.32 -11.29
N ALA A 110 -20.68 5.11 -11.08
CA ALA A 110 -21.21 4.52 -9.86
C ALA A 110 -20.79 3.05 -9.70
N VAL A 111 -20.67 2.63 -8.44
CA VAL A 111 -20.64 1.23 -8.03
C VAL A 111 -22.02 0.85 -7.49
N ARG A 112 -22.50 -0.35 -7.82
CA ARG A 112 -23.75 -0.86 -7.26
C ARG A 112 -23.46 -1.55 -5.93
N ILE A 113 -24.19 -1.19 -4.89
CA ILE A 113 -24.00 -1.73 -3.54
C ILE A 113 -25.28 -2.44 -3.13
N PHE A 114 -25.12 -3.64 -2.56
CA PHE A 114 -26.21 -4.48 -2.10
C PHE A 114 -25.99 -4.83 -0.64
N VAL A 115 -27.07 -4.97 0.12
CA VAL A 115 -27.06 -5.59 1.44
C VAL A 115 -27.54 -7.04 1.27
N VAL A 116 -26.74 -7.98 1.81
CA VAL A 116 -27.09 -9.42 1.82
C VAL A 116 -27.59 -9.80 3.20
N ASP A 117 -28.78 -10.36 3.26
CA ASP A 117 -29.36 -10.95 4.47
C ASP A 117 -30.03 -12.29 4.12
N ASN A 118 -29.61 -13.35 4.82
CA ASN A 118 -30.16 -14.72 4.63
C ASN A 118 -30.15 -15.24 3.18
N GLY A 119 -29.08 -14.93 2.41
CA GLY A 119 -28.96 -15.38 1.01
C GLY A 119 -29.73 -14.52 0.00
N GLU A 120 -30.34 -13.43 0.43
CA GLU A 120 -31.01 -12.45 -0.42
C GLU A 120 -30.19 -11.15 -0.47
N ALA A 121 -29.90 -10.65 -1.66
CA ALA A 121 -29.27 -9.36 -1.90
C ALA A 121 -30.32 -8.31 -2.29
N ARG A 122 -30.28 -7.15 -1.65
CA ARG A 122 -31.12 -6.00 -1.97
C ARG A 122 -30.26 -4.80 -2.34
N PRO A 123 -30.47 -4.14 -3.50
CA PRO A 123 -29.71 -2.97 -3.84
C PRO A 123 -29.97 -1.84 -2.85
N VAL A 124 -28.91 -1.09 -2.52
CA VAL A 124 -29.00 0.15 -1.74
C VAL A 124 -29.36 1.28 -2.70
N GLU A 125 -30.52 1.87 -2.49
CA GLU A 125 -31.03 2.97 -3.32
C GLU A 125 -30.31 4.27 -2.94
N TYR A 126 -29.86 5.02 -3.95
CA TYR A 126 -29.31 6.35 -3.76
C TYR A 126 -30.46 7.37 -3.58
N ASP A 127 -30.30 8.28 -2.63
CA ASP A 127 -31.13 9.46 -2.49
C ASP A 127 -30.24 10.66 -2.13
N PRO A 128 -30.44 11.85 -2.75
CA PRO A 128 -29.67 13.05 -2.42
C PRO A 128 -29.74 13.44 -0.93
N SER A 129 -30.84 13.14 -0.24
CA SER A 129 -31.01 13.47 1.18
C SER A 129 -30.06 12.70 2.11
N LEU A 130 -29.43 11.63 1.64
CA LEU A 130 -28.42 10.86 2.37
C LEU A 130 -27.13 11.68 2.62
N PHE A 131 -26.96 12.79 1.91
CA PHE A 131 -25.76 13.62 1.97
C PHE A 131 -26.03 15.00 2.52
N ASP A 132 -25.02 15.56 3.18
CA ASP A 132 -24.90 16.97 3.48
C ASP A 132 -23.97 17.60 2.43
N TYR A 133 -24.46 18.60 1.75
CA TYR A 133 -23.74 19.28 0.66
C TYR A 133 -23.01 20.55 1.12
N GLY A 134 -22.99 20.81 2.43
CA GLY A 134 -22.40 22.03 2.98
C GLY A 134 -23.00 23.30 2.36
N PRO A 135 -22.18 24.24 1.89
CA PRO A 135 -22.68 25.47 1.24
C PRO A 135 -23.13 25.28 -0.20
N THR A 136 -22.84 24.13 -0.83
CA THR A 136 -23.12 23.88 -2.25
C THR A 136 -24.61 23.63 -2.48
N LYS A 137 -25.20 24.32 -3.44
CA LYS A 137 -26.58 24.13 -3.87
C LYS A 137 -26.59 23.70 -5.34
N PHE A 138 -27.38 22.68 -5.64
CA PHE A 138 -27.56 22.18 -6.99
C PHE A 138 -28.89 22.69 -7.57
N ASP A 139 -28.78 23.32 -8.74
CA ASP A 139 -29.94 23.79 -9.53
C ASP A 139 -29.74 23.40 -11.00
N PRO A 140 -30.55 22.50 -11.56
CA PRO A 140 -31.66 21.75 -10.91
C PRO A 140 -31.15 20.78 -9.80
N PRO A 141 -32.03 20.28 -8.94
CA PRO A 141 -31.70 19.28 -7.92
C PRO A 141 -31.08 18.03 -8.52
N LEU A 142 -30.22 17.35 -7.75
CA LEU A 142 -29.57 16.12 -8.18
C LEU A 142 -30.59 15.00 -8.43
N PRO A 143 -30.40 14.15 -9.44
CA PRO A 143 -31.25 12.98 -9.69
C PRO A 143 -31.24 12.00 -8.53
N HIS A 144 -32.32 11.25 -8.33
CA HIS A 144 -32.46 10.23 -7.29
C HIS A 144 -31.88 8.85 -7.65
N ASP A 145 -31.18 8.71 -8.78
CA ASP A 145 -30.66 7.46 -9.32
C ASP A 145 -29.16 7.51 -9.66
N LEU A 146 -28.42 8.46 -9.08
CA LEU A 146 -26.98 8.65 -9.37
C LEU A 146 -26.11 7.47 -8.91
N GLY A 147 -26.46 6.84 -7.81
CA GLY A 147 -25.62 5.81 -7.19
C GLY A 147 -24.46 6.40 -6.38
N PHE A 148 -23.51 5.52 -5.99
CA PHE A 148 -22.41 5.83 -5.06
C PHE A 148 -21.07 5.62 -5.74
N ALA A 149 -20.03 6.37 -5.32
CA ALA A 149 -18.66 6.19 -5.79
C ALA A 149 -17.93 5.06 -5.07
N GLY A 150 -18.40 4.68 -3.90
CA GLY A 150 -17.78 3.69 -3.03
C GLY A 150 -18.41 3.71 -1.64
N TRP A 151 -17.76 3.06 -0.69
CA TRP A 151 -18.25 2.94 0.68
C TRP A 151 -17.11 2.91 1.69
N ARG A 152 -17.44 3.25 2.95
CA ARG A 152 -16.55 3.18 4.10
C ARG A 152 -17.20 2.47 5.27
N LEU A 153 -16.38 1.78 6.04
CA LEU A 153 -16.76 0.98 7.17
C LEU A 153 -16.40 1.67 8.48
N HIS A 154 -17.32 1.63 9.43
CA HIS A 154 -17.11 2.07 10.81
C HIS A 154 -17.39 0.92 11.76
N PHE A 155 -16.77 0.94 12.93
CA PHE A 155 -16.90 -0.10 13.94
C PHE A 155 -17.30 0.47 15.30
N HIS A 156 -18.00 -0.31 16.11
CA HIS A 156 -18.64 0.13 17.35
C HIS A 156 -17.69 0.73 18.39
N THR A 157 -16.41 0.46 18.30
CA THR A 157 -15.42 1.08 19.20
C THR A 157 -15.34 2.59 19.02
N ASN A 158 -15.54 3.08 17.78
CA ASN A 158 -15.66 4.50 17.47
C ASN A 158 -16.30 4.71 16.10
N PHE A 159 -17.60 4.93 16.05
CA PHE A 159 -18.31 5.18 14.80
C PHE A 159 -17.98 6.52 14.12
N ALA A 160 -17.21 7.39 14.75
CA ALA A 160 -16.76 8.64 14.14
C ALA A 160 -15.50 8.44 13.26
N GLN A 161 -14.87 7.27 13.35
CA GLN A 161 -13.64 6.94 12.61
C GLN A 161 -13.90 5.84 11.59
N ASP A 162 -13.28 5.98 10.43
CA ASP A 162 -13.25 4.96 9.40
C ASP A 162 -12.32 3.82 9.83
N VAL A 163 -12.73 2.59 9.54
CA VAL A 163 -11.89 1.39 9.65
C VAL A 163 -11.29 1.02 8.30
N ALA A 164 -12.13 1.07 7.26
CA ALA A 164 -11.73 0.74 5.90
C ALA A 164 -12.57 1.52 4.89
N VAL A 165 -11.99 1.80 3.73
CA VAL A 165 -12.65 2.47 2.61
C VAL A 165 -12.39 1.71 1.32
N PHE A 166 -13.41 1.69 0.44
CA PHE A 166 -13.37 1.15 -0.91
C PHE A 166 -13.90 2.23 -1.85
N VAL A 167 -13.02 2.88 -2.60
CA VAL A 167 -13.39 3.97 -3.50
C VAL A 167 -12.37 4.13 -4.61
N GLY A 168 -12.85 4.35 -5.83
CA GLY A 168 -12.02 4.54 -7.02
C GLY A 168 -11.42 3.25 -7.58
N ALA A 169 -11.74 2.90 -8.81
CA ALA A 169 -11.36 1.66 -9.48
C ALA A 169 -11.47 0.44 -8.55
N SER A 170 -10.35 -0.22 -8.21
CA SER A 170 -10.34 -1.32 -7.22
C SER A 170 -9.49 -1.01 -6.00
N TYR A 171 -9.29 0.27 -5.69
CA TYR A 171 -8.52 0.69 -4.51
C TYR A 171 -9.30 0.51 -3.21
N PHE A 172 -8.58 0.14 -2.17
CA PHE A 172 -9.08 0.12 -0.81
C PHE A 172 -7.95 0.36 0.19
N ARG A 173 -8.32 0.87 1.36
CA ARG A 173 -7.41 1.20 2.47
C ARG A 173 -8.03 0.78 3.78
N ALA A 174 -7.21 0.59 4.80
CA ALA A 174 -7.67 0.48 6.18
C ALA A 174 -6.75 1.28 7.11
N THR A 175 -7.27 1.56 8.29
CA THR A 175 -6.51 2.15 9.40
C THR A 175 -6.18 1.08 10.43
N ASP A 176 -5.21 1.37 11.28
CA ASP A 176 -4.89 0.61 12.48
C ASP A 176 -5.13 1.43 13.76
N SER A 177 -4.51 1.04 14.88
CA SER A 177 -4.57 1.81 16.13
C SER A 177 -4.01 3.23 16.03
N GLY A 178 -3.21 3.55 15.02
CA GLY A 178 -2.70 4.90 14.75
C GLY A 178 -3.76 5.85 14.19
N ASN A 179 -4.89 5.32 13.72
CA ASN A 179 -6.00 6.06 13.11
C ASN A 179 -5.56 7.00 11.98
N GLN A 180 -4.57 6.57 11.21
CA GLN A 180 -4.10 7.27 10.04
C GLN A 180 -4.25 6.39 8.80
N TYR A 181 -4.58 7.00 7.68
CA TYR A 181 -4.42 6.36 6.39
C TYR A 181 -2.99 6.57 5.89
N GLY A 182 -2.46 5.57 5.22
CA GLY A 182 -1.23 5.61 4.47
C GLY A 182 -1.44 4.91 3.14
N MET A 183 -0.69 3.85 2.93
CA MET A 183 -0.74 3.02 1.73
C MET A 183 -2.11 2.50 1.37
N SER A 184 -2.32 2.34 0.06
CA SER A 184 -3.49 1.67 -0.52
C SER A 184 -3.16 0.25 -0.95
N CYS A 185 -4.19 -0.61 -0.98
CA CYS A 185 -4.19 -1.85 -1.75
C CYS A 185 -5.13 -1.72 -2.94
N ARG A 186 -4.93 -2.56 -3.95
CA ARG A 186 -5.82 -2.68 -5.10
C ARG A 186 -6.33 -4.11 -5.24
N GLY A 187 -7.49 -4.30 -5.85
CA GLY A 187 -7.94 -5.63 -6.20
C GLY A 187 -6.93 -6.35 -7.09
N LEU A 188 -6.44 -5.68 -8.12
CA LEU A 188 -5.52 -6.24 -9.09
C LEU A 188 -4.67 -5.15 -9.74
N ALA A 189 -3.44 -5.50 -10.17
CA ALA A 189 -2.61 -4.67 -11.03
C ALA A 189 -2.43 -5.36 -12.38
N ILE A 190 -2.65 -4.64 -13.47
CA ILE A 190 -2.47 -5.13 -14.84
C ILE A 190 -1.54 -4.22 -15.59
N ASP A 191 -0.46 -4.81 -16.10
CA ASP A 191 0.59 -4.10 -16.85
C ASP A 191 1.18 -2.88 -16.13
N SER A 192 1.05 -2.84 -14.77
CA SER A 192 1.69 -1.81 -13.94
C SER A 192 3.21 -1.83 -14.11
N VAL A 193 3.81 -0.64 -14.18
CA VAL A 193 5.25 -0.42 -14.33
C VAL A 193 5.88 -1.28 -15.42
N SER A 194 5.22 -1.38 -16.56
CA SER A 194 5.64 -2.09 -17.75
C SER A 194 5.72 -1.13 -18.95
N GLU A 195 6.17 -1.64 -20.10
CA GLU A 195 6.17 -0.89 -21.37
C GLU A 195 4.76 -0.72 -21.94
N ARG A 196 3.79 -1.51 -21.47
CA ARG A 196 2.39 -1.41 -21.87
C ARG A 196 1.67 -0.35 -21.04
N ALA A 197 0.56 0.16 -21.56
CA ALA A 197 -0.33 1.02 -20.79
C ALA A 197 -0.92 0.23 -19.62
N GLU A 198 -0.85 0.82 -18.42
CA GLU A 198 -1.46 0.23 -17.23
C GLU A 198 -2.99 0.20 -17.36
N GLU A 199 -3.58 -0.94 -17.02
CA GLU A 199 -5.02 -1.11 -16.95
C GLU A 199 -5.47 -1.07 -15.49
N PHE A 200 -6.58 -0.36 -15.23
CA PHE A 200 -7.15 -0.19 -13.89
C PHE A 200 -8.48 -0.95 -13.76
N PRO A 201 -8.45 -2.23 -13.33
CA PRO A 201 -9.67 -2.96 -13.01
C PRO A 201 -10.47 -2.23 -11.93
N ARG A 202 -11.79 -2.28 -12.05
CA ARG A 202 -12.69 -1.63 -11.09
C ARG A 202 -13.58 -2.64 -10.39
N PHE A 203 -13.88 -2.38 -9.13
CA PHE A 203 -15.03 -3.02 -8.49
C PHE A 203 -16.30 -2.32 -8.98
N SER A 204 -17.12 -3.07 -9.71
CA SER A 204 -18.36 -2.54 -10.28
C SER A 204 -19.56 -2.76 -9.35
N ARG A 205 -19.49 -3.76 -8.49
CA ARG A 205 -20.55 -4.14 -7.55
C ARG A 205 -19.95 -4.63 -6.23
N PHE A 206 -20.66 -4.31 -5.13
CA PHE A 206 -20.37 -4.83 -3.79
C PHE A 206 -21.62 -5.45 -3.17
N TRP A 207 -21.44 -6.52 -2.39
CA TRP A 207 -22.46 -7.15 -1.58
C TRP A 207 -21.97 -7.19 -0.13
N LEU A 208 -22.62 -6.42 0.74
CA LEU A 208 -22.26 -6.26 2.14
C LEU A 208 -23.17 -7.17 2.96
N VAL A 209 -22.59 -8.17 3.61
CA VAL A 209 -23.36 -9.09 4.44
C VAL A 209 -23.77 -8.40 5.72
N ARG A 210 -25.08 -8.41 6.02
CA ARG A 210 -25.60 -7.86 7.28
C ARG A 210 -24.95 -8.59 8.46
N PRO A 211 -24.24 -7.88 9.36
CA PRO A 211 -23.58 -8.52 10.48
C PRO A 211 -24.59 -8.95 11.55
N ARG A 212 -24.22 -9.91 12.38
CA ARG A 212 -24.93 -10.24 13.61
C ARG A 212 -24.40 -9.39 14.77
N PRO A 213 -25.12 -9.22 15.86
CA PRO A 213 -24.70 -8.40 17.00
C PRO A 213 -23.35 -8.82 17.63
N THR A 214 -22.97 -10.09 17.48
CA THR A 214 -21.72 -10.63 18.03
C THR A 214 -20.57 -10.71 17.03
N ASP A 215 -20.77 -10.28 15.79
CA ASP A 215 -19.75 -10.40 14.76
C ASP A 215 -18.65 -9.35 14.98
N THR A 216 -17.41 -9.81 14.90
CA THR A 216 -16.21 -8.97 14.97
C THR A 216 -15.57 -8.71 13.61
N ALA A 217 -16.13 -9.28 12.56
CA ALA A 217 -15.71 -9.11 11.18
C ALA A 217 -16.91 -8.84 10.27
N LEU A 218 -16.73 -7.96 9.27
CA LEU A 218 -17.70 -7.75 8.20
C LEU A 218 -17.27 -8.56 6.97
N THR A 219 -18.20 -9.31 6.39
CA THR A 219 -18.01 -9.95 5.08
C THR A 219 -18.54 -9.03 3.99
N ALA A 220 -17.70 -8.78 2.98
CA ALA A 220 -18.08 -8.10 1.75
C ALA A 220 -17.65 -8.92 0.54
N TYR A 221 -18.49 -8.94 -0.49
CA TYR A 221 -18.12 -9.50 -1.79
C TYR A 221 -18.05 -8.38 -2.82
N ALA A 222 -17.24 -8.59 -3.87
CA ALA A 222 -17.13 -7.65 -4.96
C ALA A 222 -16.98 -8.35 -6.31
N LEU A 223 -17.52 -7.70 -7.35
CA LEU A 223 -17.29 -8.06 -8.75
C LEU A 223 -16.27 -7.08 -9.32
N LEU A 224 -15.14 -7.62 -9.76
CA LEU A 224 -14.09 -6.86 -10.45
C LEU A 224 -14.25 -7.03 -11.95
N GLU A 225 -14.15 -5.93 -12.68
CA GLU A 225 -14.27 -5.90 -14.15
C GLU A 225 -13.28 -4.94 -14.78
N SER A 226 -12.72 -5.38 -15.90
CA SER A 226 -11.92 -4.54 -16.77
C SER A 226 -11.87 -5.13 -18.19
N GLU A 227 -11.13 -4.49 -19.09
CA GLU A 227 -10.97 -4.93 -20.47
C GLU A 227 -10.37 -6.33 -20.56
N SER A 228 -9.34 -6.61 -19.74
CA SER A 228 -8.58 -7.86 -19.82
C SER A 228 -9.07 -8.96 -18.90
N ILE A 229 -9.91 -8.65 -17.87
CA ILE A 229 -10.23 -9.63 -16.82
C ILE A 229 -11.53 -9.32 -16.10
N THR A 230 -12.15 -10.36 -15.56
CA THR A 230 -13.17 -10.28 -14.52
C THR A 230 -12.72 -11.04 -13.28
N GLY A 231 -13.32 -10.75 -12.12
CA GLY A 231 -13.02 -11.48 -10.90
C GLY A 231 -14.11 -11.37 -9.86
N ALA A 232 -14.31 -12.47 -9.12
CA ALA A 232 -15.10 -12.51 -7.91
C ALA A 232 -14.18 -12.37 -6.69
N TYR A 233 -14.51 -11.48 -5.78
CA TYR A 233 -13.76 -11.20 -4.56
C TYR A 233 -14.62 -11.40 -3.32
N ARG A 234 -14.02 -11.94 -2.28
CA ARG A 234 -14.57 -12.00 -0.93
C ARG A 234 -13.57 -11.37 0.03
N PHE A 235 -14.05 -10.43 0.84
CA PHE A 235 -13.30 -9.77 1.91
C PHE A 235 -13.89 -10.13 3.25
N GLY A 236 -13.05 -10.54 4.21
CA GLY A 236 -13.39 -10.64 5.62
C GLY A 236 -12.64 -9.55 6.37
N ILE A 237 -13.31 -8.46 6.76
CA ILE A 237 -12.70 -7.26 7.34
C ILE A 237 -12.83 -7.32 8.86
N SER A 238 -11.72 -7.44 9.56
CA SER A 238 -11.66 -7.51 11.03
C SER A 238 -10.96 -6.29 11.59
N PRO A 239 -11.72 -5.33 12.16
CA PRO A 239 -11.15 -4.16 12.83
C PRO A 239 -10.43 -4.51 14.13
N GLY A 240 -9.44 -3.70 14.51
CA GLY A 240 -8.74 -3.87 15.78
C GLY A 240 -7.53 -2.95 15.92
N GLY A 241 -6.67 -3.21 16.89
CA GLY A 241 -5.36 -2.56 16.97
C GLY A 241 -4.50 -2.82 15.75
N VAL A 242 -4.73 -3.96 15.10
CA VAL A 242 -4.33 -4.34 13.76
C VAL A 242 -5.63 -4.59 12.99
N THR A 243 -5.82 -3.91 11.87
CA THR A 243 -6.92 -4.23 10.96
C THR A 243 -6.46 -5.30 9.98
N THR A 244 -7.22 -6.39 9.87
CA THR A 244 -6.93 -7.47 8.92
C THR A 244 -8.03 -7.60 7.88
N MET A 245 -7.65 -7.98 6.66
CA MET A 245 -8.57 -8.37 5.60
C MET A 245 -8.17 -9.72 5.03
N ASP A 246 -9.04 -10.72 5.19
CA ASP A 246 -8.93 -11.98 4.47
C ASP A 246 -9.52 -11.80 3.08
N VAL A 247 -8.71 -11.99 2.06
CA VAL A 247 -9.11 -11.83 0.66
C VAL A 247 -9.07 -13.19 -0.02
N THR A 248 -10.19 -13.57 -0.64
CA THR A 248 -10.26 -14.70 -1.56
C THR A 248 -10.72 -14.17 -2.91
N THR A 249 -9.99 -14.50 -3.96
CA THR A 249 -10.34 -14.05 -5.31
C THR A 249 -10.30 -15.21 -6.30
N ARG A 250 -11.20 -15.16 -7.25
CA ARG A 250 -11.23 -16.02 -8.43
C ARG A 250 -11.30 -15.16 -9.68
N LEU A 251 -10.29 -15.29 -10.54
CA LEU A 251 -10.04 -14.41 -11.66
C LEU A 251 -10.23 -15.16 -12.99
N PHE A 252 -10.85 -14.48 -13.95
CA PHE A 252 -11.18 -15.02 -15.27
C PHE A 252 -10.70 -14.06 -16.35
N PRO A 253 -9.53 -14.32 -16.99
CA PRO A 253 -9.03 -13.49 -18.07
C PRO A 253 -9.94 -13.50 -19.29
N ARG A 254 -10.20 -12.31 -19.86
CA ARG A 254 -10.88 -12.08 -21.15
C ARG A 254 -9.90 -12.19 -22.32
N GLN A 255 -8.68 -11.76 -22.09
CA GLN A 255 -7.58 -11.75 -23.06
C GLN A 255 -6.25 -12.01 -22.38
N PRO A 256 -5.18 -12.33 -23.13
CA PRO A 256 -3.86 -12.55 -22.55
C PRO A 256 -3.34 -11.29 -21.86
N ILE A 257 -2.95 -11.42 -20.59
CA ILE A 257 -2.40 -10.34 -19.78
C ILE A 257 -0.87 -10.44 -19.80
N GLY A 258 -0.19 -9.31 -20.02
CA GLY A 258 1.25 -9.23 -20.05
C GLY A 258 1.88 -9.40 -18.68
N ARG A 259 1.41 -8.61 -17.72
CA ARG A 259 1.83 -8.62 -16.32
C ARG A 259 0.62 -8.61 -15.41
N LEU A 260 0.45 -9.67 -14.62
CA LEU A 260 -0.64 -9.78 -13.65
C LEU A 260 -0.07 -9.62 -12.25
N GLY A 261 -0.49 -8.58 -11.52
CA GLY A 261 -0.08 -8.34 -10.15
C GLY A 261 -1.16 -8.70 -9.15
N ILE A 262 -0.84 -9.64 -8.24
CA ILE A 262 -1.71 -10.12 -7.17
C ILE A 262 -1.36 -9.39 -5.87
N ALA A 263 -2.37 -9.05 -5.07
CA ALA A 263 -2.23 -8.32 -3.81
C ALA A 263 -1.39 -7.02 -3.95
N PRO A 264 -1.72 -6.15 -4.91
CA PRO A 264 -0.92 -4.95 -5.13
C PRO A 264 -1.07 -3.96 -3.97
N MET A 265 0.06 -3.44 -3.54
CA MET A 265 0.18 -2.32 -2.62
C MET A 265 0.67 -1.09 -3.37
N THR A 266 0.16 0.08 -3.02
CA THR A 266 0.55 1.36 -3.59
C THR A 266 0.92 2.30 -2.45
N SER A 267 2.08 2.95 -2.54
CA SER A 267 2.64 3.80 -1.49
C SER A 267 3.30 5.04 -2.09
N MET A 268 3.68 5.95 -1.22
CA MET A 268 4.44 7.15 -1.56
C MET A 268 5.80 7.12 -0.86
N PHE A 269 6.85 7.45 -1.60
CA PHE A 269 8.19 7.72 -1.09
C PHE A 269 8.77 8.91 -1.87
N TRP A 270 8.92 10.04 -1.20
CA TRP A 270 9.50 11.23 -1.82
C TRP A 270 10.99 11.33 -1.49
N PHE A 271 11.37 11.34 -0.21
CA PHE A 271 12.75 11.28 0.26
C PHE A 271 12.84 10.79 1.72
N ALA A 272 14.01 10.26 2.08
CA ALA A 272 14.40 9.84 3.43
C ALA A 272 15.92 9.94 3.61
N GLU A 273 16.46 9.50 4.75
CA GLU A 273 17.88 9.59 5.07
C GLU A 273 18.80 8.84 4.08
N ASN A 274 18.26 7.85 3.35
CA ASN A 274 18.97 7.07 2.33
C ASN A 274 18.90 7.70 0.93
N ASP A 275 17.94 8.58 0.66
CA ASP A 275 17.78 9.24 -0.65
C ASP A 275 17.35 10.69 -0.46
N ARG A 276 18.29 11.51 0.05
CA ARG A 276 18.10 12.93 0.22
C ARG A 276 18.40 13.63 -1.10
N ARG A 277 17.37 14.01 -1.83
CA ARG A 277 17.50 14.97 -2.91
C ARG A 277 17.36 16.37 -2.33
N GLY A 278 18.22 17.29 -2.76
CA GLY A 278 18.20 18.67 -2.30
C GLY A 278 16.85 19.32 -2.60
N SER A 279 15.93 19.19 -1.69
CA SER A 279 14.65 19.86 -1.71
C SER A 279 14.73 21.06 -0.77
N ASP A 280 13.99 22.11 -1.06
CA ASP A 280 13.76 23.22 -0.14
C ASP A 280 12.78 22.84 0.99
N GLU A 281 12.49 21.53 1.13
CA GLU A 281 11.59 20.98 2.12
C GLU A 281 12.24 21.00 3.52
N TRP A 282 11.50 21.49 4.51
CA TRP A 282 11.97 21.62 5.88
C TRP A 282 11.92 20.30 6.66
N ARG A 283 11.06 19.35 6.27
CA ARG A 283 10.97 18.01 6.84
C ARG A 283 12.19 17.19 6.40
N GLU A 284 12.67 16.30 7.25
CA GLU A 284 13.81 15.46 6.93
C GLU A 284 13.44 14.24 6.09
N GLU A 285 12.19 13.75 6.25
CA GLU A 285 11.67 12.60 5.55
C GLU A 285 10.19 12.77 5.21
N ILE A 286 9.79 12.28 4.05
CA ILE A 286 8.39 12.24 3.61
C ILE A 286 8.14 10.94 2.86
N HIS A 287 7.44 9.99 3.50
CA HIS A 287 7.06 8.72 2.91
C HIS A 287 5.97 8.01 3.71
N ASP A 288 5.17 7.19 3.02
CA ASP A 288 4.16 6.29 3.63
C ASP A 288 4.76 4.94 4.03
N SER A 289 5.85 4.58 3.40
CA SER A 289 6.68 3.42 3.73
C SER A 289 8.13 3.70 3.36
N ASP A 290 9.06 3.15 4.14
CA ASP A 290 10.50 3.32 3.94
C ASP A 290 11.17 2.13 3.27
N GLY A 291 10.49 0.97 3.16
CA GLY A 291 11.07 -0.19 2.50
C GLY A 291 10.10 -1.34 2.22
N LEU A 292 10.54 -2.21 1.31
CA LEU A 292 9.91 -3.50 1.03
C LEU A 292 10.58 -4.58 1.88
N SER A 293 9.80 -5.25 2.73
CA SER A 293 10.22 -6.44 3.48
C SER A 293 9.68 -7.69 2.81
N MET A 294 10.48 -8.74 2.72
CA MET A 294 10.11 -10.02 2.10
C MET A 294 10.54 -11.18 3.00
N TRP A 295 9.60 -12.05 3.33
CA TRP A 295 9.90 -13.36 3.93
C TRP A 295 9.73 -14.41 2.85
N ARG A 296 10.86 -14.82 2.30
CA ARG A 296 10.95 -15.67 1.11
C ARG A 296 10.58 -17.11 1.43
N GLY A 297 10.17 -17.86 0.42
CA GLY A 297 9.83 -19.27 0.54
C GLY A 297 10.98 -20.18 1.03
N ASN A 298 12.24 -19.75 0.85
CA ASN A 298 13.43 -20.42 1.40
C ASN A 298 13.73 -20.04 2.86
N GLY A 299 12.94 -19.18 3.49
CA GLY A 299 13.11 -18.71 4.86
C GLY A 299 13.98 -17.47 5.02
N GLU A 300 14.60 -16.95 3.96
CA GLU A 300 15.40 -15.71 4.01
C GLU A 300 14.49 -14.50 4.23
N TRP A 301 14.89 -13.61 5.14
CA TRP A 301 14.32 -12.28 5.27
C TRP A 301 15.14 -11.28 4.49
N VAL A 302 14.46 -10.42 3.75
CA VAL A 302 15.07 -9.39 2.91
C VAL A 302 14.44 -8.06 3.22
N TRP A 303 15.25 -7.02 3.34
CA TRP A 303 14.87 -5.62 3.43
C TRP A 303 15.42 -4.84 2.24
N ARG A 304 14.54 -4.18 1.52
CA ARG A 304 14.87 -3.32 0.38
C ARG A 304 14.36 -1.90 0.66
N PRO A 305 15.22 -1.00 1.19
CA PRO A 305 14.87 0.42 1.33
C PRO A 305 14.37 1.01 0.01
N LEU A 306 13.35 1.84 0.08
CA LEU A 306 12.80 2.53 -1.09
C LEU A 306 13.70 3.68 -1.52
N THR A 307 13.54 4.06 -2.78
CA THR A 307 14.20 5.21 -3.39
C THR A 307 13.21 5.98 -4.27
N ASN A 308 13.52 7.25 -4.53
CA ASN A 308 12.85 8.05 -5.53
C ASN A 308 13.79 8.25 -6.73
N PRO A 309 13.78 7.36 -7.72
CA PRO A 309 14.75 7.38 -8.82
C PRO A 309 14.49 8.53 -9.80
N THR A 310 15.47 8.85 -10.65
CA THR A 310 15.31 9.87 -11.72
C THR A 310 14.59 9.32 -12.95
N ALA A 311 14.48 8.00 -13.08
CA ALA A 311 13.74 7.28 -14.10
C ALA A 311 13.06 6.07 -13.47
N LEU A 312 11.99 5.57 -14.10
CA LEU A 312 11.31 4.36 -13.62
C LEU A 312 12.30 3.23 -13.35
N GLN A 313 12.30 2.73 -12.12
CA GLN A 313 13.04 1.53 -11.72
C GLN A 313 12.07 0.39 -11.41
N VAL A 314 12.42 -0.81 -11.87
CA VAL A 314 11.63 -2.02 -11.59
C VAL A 314 12.59 -3.10 -11.08
N SER A 315 12.44 -3.45 -9.80
CA SER A 315 13.17 -4.54 -9.16
C SER A 315 12.30 -5.79 -9.10
N THR A 316 12.90 -6.96 -9.39
CA THR A 316 12.18 -8.25 -9.35
C THR A 316 12.92 -9.25 -8.48
N PHE A 317 12.18 -9.91 -7.58
CA PHE A 317 12.71 -10.88 -6.63
C PHE A 317 12.03 -12.22 -6.89
N LEU A 318 12.72 -13.12 -7.61
CA LEU A 318 12.23 -14.46 -7.92
C LEU A 318 12.03 -15.24 -6.63
N ASP A 319 10.88 -15.91 -6.50
CA ASP A 319 10.57 -16.72 -5.34
C ASP A 319 9.61 -17.86 -5.68
N GLU A 320 9.45 -18.79 -4.74
CA GLU A 320 8.48 -19.87 -4.80
C GLU A 320 7.80 -19.98 -3.43
N ASN A 321 6.46 -19.82 -3.40
CA ASN A 321 5.66 -19.86 -2.18
C ASN A 321 6.20 -18.91 -1.09
N PRO A 322 6.22 -17.60 -1.33
CA PRO A 322 6.65 -16.65 -0.31
C PRO A 322 5.81 -16.79 0.96
N HIS A 323 6.43 -16.70 2.12
CA HIS A 323 5.72 -16.66 3.39
C HIS A 323 5.00 -15.34 3.62
N GLY A 324 5.50 -14.25 3.02
CA GLY A 324 4.86 -12.95 3.04
C GLY A 324 5.77 -11.84 2.52
N PHE A 325 5.17 -10.70 2.24
CA PHE A 325 5.89 -9.48 1.84
C PHE A 325 5.05 -8.25 2.17
N GLY A 326 5.70 -7.10 2.30
CA GLY A 326 4.97 -5.88 2.62
C GLY A 326 5.80 -4.63 2.48
N LEU A 327 5.12 -3.52 2.24
CA LEU A 327 5.68 -2.19 2.34
C LEU A 327 5.55 -1.74 3.80
N LEU A 328 6.67 -1.44 4.43
CA LEU A 328 6.70 -1.15 5.86
C LEU A 328 7.16 0.29 6.10
N GLN A 329 6.54 0.94 7.07
CA GLN A 329 7.01 2.15 7.70
C GLN A 329 7.76 1.74 8.97
N ARG A 330 9.09 1.64 8.92
CA ARG A 330 9.93 1.25 10.06
C ARG A 330 10.34 2.45 10.91
N ASP A 331 10.63 3.58 10.25
CA ASP A 331 10.87 4.83 10.94
C ASP A 331 9.54 5.40 11.49
N ARG A 332 9.50 5.58 12.82
CA ARG A 332 8.31 6.05 13.52
C ARG A 332 8.63 7.17 14.51
N GLU A 333 9.76 7.80 14.29
CA GLU A 333 10.20 8.91 15.14
C GLU A 333 9.64 10.22 14.59
N PHE A 334 8.74 10.87 15.34
CA PHE A 334 8.15 12.15 14.93
C PHE A 334 9.21 13.19 14.55
N VAL A 335 10.39 13.15 15.21
CA VAL A 335 11.47 14.11 14.99
C VAL A 335 12.03 14.05 13.56
N HIS A 336 11.90 12.92 12.85
CA HIS A 336 12.34 12.78 11.47
C HIS A 336 11.37 13.39 10.46
N TYR A 337 10.07 13.45 10.80
CA TYR A 337 9.02 13.99 9.92
C TYR A 337 8.64 15.42 10.27
N GLN A 338 8.54 15.75 11.56
CA GLN A 338 8.12 17.08 12.07
C GLN A 338 6.74 17.54 11.55
N ASP A 339 5.90 16.62 11.11
CA ASP A 339 4.61 16.92 10.46
C ASP A 339 3.44 16.55 11.37
N GLU A 340 2.92 17.54 12.09
CA GLU A 340 1.80 17.36 12.99
C GLU A 340 0.44 17.21 12.27
N ALA A 341 0.35 17.59 11.00
CA ALA A 341 -0.87 17.50 10.21
C ALA A 341 -1.03 16.11 9.58
N PHE A 342 0.00 15.61 8.92
CA PHE A 342 -0.08 14.37 8.16
C PHE A 342 0.41 13.13 8.93
N ARG A 343 1.15 13.32 10.05
CA ARG A 343 1.51 12.27 11.01
C ARG A 343 2.06 11.00 10.34
N TYR A 344 3.06 11.15 9.45
CA TYR A 344 3.65 10.05 8.69
C TYR A 344 4.14 8.90 9.57
N GLU A 345 4.68 9.20 10.76
CA GLU A 345 5.15 8.22 11.74
C GLU A 345 4.04 7.29 12.26
N ARG A 346 2.75 7.68 12.10
CA ARG A 346 1.59 6.90 12.52
C ARG A 346 0.94 6.09 11.41
N ARG A 347 1.34 6.31 10.16
CA ARG A 347 0.75 5.60 9.02
C ARG A 347 1.04 4.10 9.11
N PRO A 348 0.04 3.22 8.86
CA PRO A 348 0.24 1.78 9.02
C PRO A 348 1.16 1.21 7.94
N SER A 349 1.98 0.25 8.31
CA SER A 349 2.60 -0.67 7.39
C SER A 349 1.54 -1.59 6.78
N VAL A 350 1.79 -2.11 5.57
CA VAL A 350 0.95 -3.13 4.94
C VAL A 350 1.76 -4.40 4.73
N TRP A 351 1.23 -5.52 5.22
CA TRP A 351 1.83 -6.85 5.07
C TRP A 351 0.85 -7.81 4.40
N ILE A 352 1.33 -8.56 3.41
CA ILE A 352 0.58 -9.59 2.69
C ILE A 352 1.08 -10.95 3.14
N GLU A 353 0.18 -11.80 3.59
CA GLU A 353 0.43 -13.19 3.95
C GLU A 353 -0.39 -14.10 3.02
N PRO A 354 0.24 -14.88 2.14
CA PRO A 354 -0.44 -15.92 1.39
C PRO A 354 -1.09 -16.95 2.31
N LEU A 355 -2.37 -17.26 2.09
CA LEU A 355 -3.11 -18.28 2.86
C LEU A 355 -3.14 -19.64 2.14
N ALA A 356 -2.57 -19.71 0.94
CA ALA A 356 -2.39 -20.92 0.15
C ALA A 356 -1.05 -20.84 -0.60
N SER A 357 -0.62 -21.97 -1.18
CA SER A 357 0.56 -21.99 -2.05
C SER A 357 0.31 -21.13 -3.30
N TRP A 358 1.19 -20.17 -3.57
CA TRP A 358 1.13 -19.32 -4.76
C TRP A 358 2.04 -19.81 -5.90
N GLY A 359 2.83 -20.87 -5.65
CA GLY A 359 3.75 -21.46 -6.62
C GLY A 359 4.94 -20.57 -6.93
N LYS A 360 5.48 -20.74 -8.14
CA LYS A 360 6.59 -19.93 -8.64
C LYS A 360 6.12 -18.58 -9.17
N GLY A 361 6.95 -17.56 -8.95
CA GLY A 361 6.69 -16.21 -9.41
C GLY A 361 7.76 -15.25 -8.95
N ARG A 362 7.39 -14.01 -8.77
CA ARG A 362 8.28 -12.96 -8.28
C ARG A 362 7.52 -11.86 -7.54
N ILE A 363 8.15 -11.31 -6.53
CA ILE A 363 7.73 -10.04 -5.95
C ILE A 363 8.32 -8.95 -6.83
N LEU A 364 7.50 -8.02 -7.27
CA LEU A 364 7.90 -6.89 -8.09
C LEU A 364 7.77 -5.62 -7.28
N LEU A 365 8.80 -4.75 -7.36
CA LEU A 365 8.81 -3.40 -6.82
C LEU A 365 9.02 -2.43 -7.97
N GLY A 366 8.08 -1.52 -8.16
CA GLY A 366 8.18 -0.38 -9.06
C GLY A 366 8.37 0.91 -8.28
N GLU A 367 9.41 1.67 -8.63
CA GLU A 367 9.74 2.97 -8.07
C GLU A 367 9.69 4.01 -9.20
N ILE A 368 8.76 4.94 -9.12
CA ILE A 368 8.47 5.93 -10.17
C ILE A 368 8.98 7.29 -9.70
N PRO A 369 9.65 8.08 -10.54
CA PRO A 369 10.07 9.43 -10.17
C PRO A 369 8.89 10.30 -9.73
N THR A 370 9.05 11.02 -8.63
CA THR A 370 8.09 12.04 -8.19
C THR A 370 8.79 13.26 -7.60
N GLU A 371 8.12 14.40 -7.69
CA GLU A 371 8.50 15.66 -7.03
C GLU A 371 7.41 16.11 -6.05
N SER A 372 6.47 15.22 -5.69
CA SER A 372 5.32 15.55 -4.87
C SER A 372 4.98 14.44 -3.88
N GLU A 373 4.64 14.80 -2.65
CA GLU A 373 4.11 13.90 -1.62
C GLU A 373 2.69 13.39 -1.92
N THR A 374 2.03 13.94 -2.95
CA THR A 374 0.68 13.53 -3.34
C THR A 374 0.67 12.40 -4.36
N ASP A 375 1.82 11.99 -4.87
CA ASP A 375 1.93 10.95 -5.89
C ASP A 375 2.24 9.60 -5.26
N ASP A 376 1.34 8.64 -5.39
CA ASP A 376 1.61 7.21 -5.07
C ASP A 376 2.63 6.65 -6.08
N ASN A 377 3.92 6.89 -5.85
CA ASN A 377 5.01 6.57 -6.77
C ASN A 377 5.63 5.19 -6.56
N ILE A 378 5.17 4.45 -5.56
CA ILE A 378 5.64 3.10 -5.23
C ILE A 378 4.54 2.08 -5.49
N VAL A 379 4.87 0.97 -6.13
CA VAL A 379 3.96 -0.17 -6.27
C VAL A 379 4.71 -1.48 -6.03
N ALA A 380 4.12 -2.38 -5.23
CA ALA A 380 4.65 -3.71 -5.01
C ALA A 380 3.54 -4.77 -5.11
N PHE A 381 3.83 -5.91 -5.73
CA PHE A 381 2.88 -7.02 -5.90
C PHE A 381 3.57 -8.34 -6.17
N TRP A 382 2.82 -9.43 -6.04
CA TRP A 382 3.22 -10.73 -6.53
C TRP A 382 2.84 -10.91 -8.00
N GLU A 383 3.80 -11.27 -8.85
CA GLU A 383 3.57 -11.67 -10.25
C GLU A 383 3.77 -13.17 -10.37
N PRO A 384 2.70 -13.98 -10.57
CA PRO A 384 2.82 -15.42 -10.74
C PRO A 384 3.51 -15.78 -12.06
N GLU A 385 4.27 -16.88 -12.09
CA GLU A 385 4.86 -17.41 -13.32
C GLU A 385 3.78 -17.94 -14.29
N ALA A 386 2.64 -18.39 -13.73
CA ALA A 386 1.51 -18.86 -14.49
C ALA A 386 0.89 -17.74 -15.33
N LYS A 387 0.70 -18.00 -16.62
CA LYS A 387 0.15 -17.00 -17.56
C LYS A 387 -1.36 -16.85 -17.38
N ALA A 388 -1.81 -15.61 -17.32
CA ALA A 388 -3.22 -15.25 -17.35
C ALA A 388 -3.70 -15.18 -18.80
N VAL A 389 -4.40 -16.21 -19.25
CA VAL A 389 -4.94 -16.33 -20.62
C VAL A 389 -6.41 -16.71 -20.59
N PRO A 390 -7.20 -16.41 -21.62
CA PRO A 390 -8.60 -16.82 -21.69
C PRO A 390 -8.79 -18.32 -21.43
N GLY A 391 -9.75 -18.65 -20.57
CA GLY A 391 -10.04 -20.02 -20.15
C GLY A 391 -9.21 -20.52 -18.97
N SER A 392 -8.22 -19.77 -18.48
CA SER A 392 -7.60 -20.07 -17.18
C SER A 392 -8.46 -19.54 -16.04
N ASP A 393 -8.59 -20.33 -14.97
CA ASP A 393 -9.13 -19.91 -13.68
C ASP A 393 -7.95 -19.70 -12.74
N LEU A 394 -7.83 -18.51 -12.13
CA LEU A 394 -6.74 -18.18 -11.24
C LEU A 394 -7.30 -17.88 -9.85
N ASP A 395 -6.94 -18.70 -8.87
CA ASP A 395 -7.41 -18.60 -7.50
C ASP A 395 -6.30 -18.15 -6.58
N PHE A 396 -6.56 -17.09 -5.80
CA PHE A 396 -5.65 -16.62 -4.77
C PHE A 396 -6.38 -16.35 -3.47
N SER A 397 -5.73 -16.68 -2.36
CA SER A 397 -6.18 -16.30 -1.03
C SER A 397 -5.01 -15.78 -0.23
N TYR A 398 -5.26 -14.68 0.48
CA TYR A 398 -4.23 -14.00 1.28
C TYR A 398 -4.88 -13.17 2.37
N ARG A 399 -4.10 -12.84 3.40
CA ARG A 399 -4.46 -11.90 4.43
C ARG A 399 -3.62 -10.63 4.29
N ILE A 400 -4.27 -9.51 4.40
CA ILE A 400 -3.63 -8.20 4.48
C ILE A 400 -3.70 -7.71 5.92
N TYR A 401 -2.59 -7.18 6.40
CA TYR A 401 -2.51 -6.54 7.72
C TYR A 401 -2.18 -5.07 7.54
N TRP A 402 -2.99 -4.20 8.13
CA TRP A 402 -2.64 -2.80 8.38
C TRP A 402 -2.24 -2.69 9.85
N ALA A 403 -0.98 -2.39 10.10
CA ALA A 403 -0.41 -2.43 11.44
C ALA A 403 0.82 -1.54 11.57
N GLN A 404 1.12 -1.11 12.79
CA GLN A 404 2.38 -0.41 13.08
C GLN A 404 3.61 -1.31 12.85
N LYS A 405 3.45 -2.61 13.05
CA LYS A 405 4.47 -3.63 12.82
C LYS A 405 3.86 -4.84 12.12
N PRO A 406 4.60 -5.52 11.24
CA PRO A 406 4.11 -6.73 10.60
C PRO A 406 3.80 -7.81 11.66
N PRO A 407 2.85 -8.74 11.37
CA PRO A 407 2.40 -9.77 12.30
C PRO A 407 3.51 -10.76 12.67
N VAL A 408 4.47 -10.94 11.77
CA VAL A 408 5.65 -11.80 11.94
C VAL A 408 6.88 -10.93 11.73
N GLN A 409 7.85 -11.08 12.61
CA GLN A 409 9.13 -10.37 12.52
C GLN A 409 10.27 -11.38 12.36
N PRO A 410 11.37 -10.98 11.68
CA PRO A 410 12.58 -11.79 11.66
C PRO A 410 13.04 -12.14 13.07
N SER A 411 13.47 -13.38 13.28
CA SER A 411 14.18 -13.78 14.51
C SER A 411 15.59 -13.20 14.57
N VAL A 412 16.14 -12.83 13.40
CA VAL A 412 17.45 -12.17 13.24
C VAL A 412 17.30 -10.65 13.37
N ALA A 413 18.41 -9.94 13.48
CA ALA A 413 18.41 -8.48 13.52
C ALA A 413 17.88 -7.86 12.23
N ILE A 414 17.21 -6.72 12.35
CA ILE A 414 16.67 -5.97 11.22
C ILE A 414 17.50 -4.73 10.92
N CYS A 415 17.47 -4.27 9.67
CA CYS A 415 17.99 -2.97 9.29
C CYS A 415 17.08 -1.88 9.88
N VAL A 416 17.67 -0.99 10.65
CA VAL A 416 16.96 0.13 11.32
C VAL A 416 17.36 1.50 10.78
N GLY A 417 18.30 1.56 9.85
CA GLY A 417 18.71 2.80 9.21
C GLY A 417 19.65 2.56 8.04
N THR A 418 19.49 3.35 6.99
CA THR A 418 20.36 3.35 5.81
C THR A 418 20.69 4.79 5.46
N ARG A 419 21.98 5.14 5.41
CA ARG A 419 22.43 6.48 5.03
C ARG A 419 23.45 6.39 3.92
N ILE A 420 23.35 7.32 2.98
CA ILE A 420 24.22 7.37 1.80
C ILE A 420 24.80 8.77 1.66
N GLY A 421 26.11 8.84 1.41
CA GLY A 421 26.80 10.10 1.31
C GLY A 421 28.07 10.03 0.45
N ARG A 422 28.84 11.11 0.46
CA ARG A 422 30.14 11.14 -0.20
C ARG A 422 31.09 10.14 0.46
N GLY A 423 31.78 9.35 -0.35
CA GLY A 423 32.79 8.42 0.10
C GLY A 423 34.08 9.11 0.54
N GLY A 424 34.97 8.31 1.12
CA GLY A 424 36.29 8.75 1.58
C GLY A 424 36.33 9.18 3.04
N VAL A 425 37.50 9.61 3.47
CA VAL A 425 37.79 10.07 4.84
C VAL A 425 38.15 11.53 4.81
N THR A 426 37.57 12.31 5.72
CA THR A 426 37.85 13.75 5.84
C THR A 426 39.33 14.00 6.06
N GLY A 427 39.91 14.93 5.30
CA GLY A 427 41.32 15.29 5.39
C GLY A 427 42.27 14.46 4.52
N PHE A 428 41.75 13.46 3.78
CA PHE A 428 42.54 12.65 2.85
C PHE A 428 42.19 12.96 1.39
N VAL A 429 43.24 12.97 0.54
CA VAL A 429 43.05 13.00 -0.92
C VAL A 429 42.65 11.59 -1.38
N GLN A 430 41.48 11.48 -1.94
CA GLN A 430 40.99 10.21 -2.54
C GLN A 430 41.32 10.18 -4.03
N PRO A 431 41.84 9.07 -4.56
CA PRO A 431 41.84 8.87 -6.01
C PRO A 431 40.40 8.78 -6.49
N ASN A 432 39.97 9.55 -7.44
CA ASN A 432 38.60 9.57 -7.99
C ASN A 432 37.48 9.84 -6.96
N PRO A 433 37.49 10.96 -6.24
CA PRO A 433 36.47 11.24 -5.21
C PRO A 433 35.05 11.39 -5.77
N GLN A 434 34.91 11.57 -7.10
CA GLN A 434 33.62 11.67 -7.77
C GLN A 434 32.92 10.30 -7.92
N ASN A 435 33.71 9.22 -8.02
CA ASN A 435 33.22 7.85 -8.19
C ASN A 435 33.39 7.06 -6.88
N LEU A 436 33.11 7.69 -5.75
CA LEU A 436 33.17 7.06 -4.44
C LEU A 436 31.93 7.43 -3.62
N ARG A 437 31.18 6.44 -3.18
CA ARG A 437 29.94 6.60 -2.40
C ARG A 437 30.05 5.82 -1.09
N LYS A 438 29.71 6.46 0.01
CA LYS A 438 29.66 5.85 1.33
C LYS A 438 28.26 5.34 1.63
N PHE A 439 28.18 4.11 2.13
CA PHE A 439 27.00 3.48 2.68
C PHE A 439 27.19 3.26 4.18
N VAL A 440 26.16 3.57 4.95
CA VAL A 440 26.10 3.34 6.39
C VAL A 440 24.81 2.62 6.68
N VAL A 441 24.91 1.36 7.11
CA VAL A 441 23.77 0.49 7.36
C VAL A 441 23.78 0.05 8.82
N ASP A 442 22.69 0.30 9.52
CA ASP A 442 22.52 -0.01 10.93
C ASP A 442 21.58 -1.21 11.11
N PHE A 443 22.05 -2.20 11.89
CA PHE A 443 21.26 -3.38 12.24
C PHE A 443 21.06 -3.46 13.74
N ALA A 444 19.81 -3.80 14.19
CA ALA A 444 19.49 -3.95 15.59
C ALA A 444 18.51 -5.09 15.85
N GLY A 445 18.48 -5.56 17.09
CA GLY A 445 17.56 -6.61 17.53
C GLY A 445 18.07 -8.04 17.30
N GLY A 446 17.17 -9.02 17.42
CA GLY A 446 17.49 -10.44 17.30
C GLY A 446 18.65 -10.85 18.19
N ASP A 447 19.31 -11.94 17.83
CA ASP A 447 20.50 -12.43 18.55
C ASP A 447 21.70 -11.47 18.48
N LEU A 448 21.73 -10.56 17.47
CA LEU A 448 22.79 -9.56 17.31
C LEU A 448 22.92 -8.65 18.55
N ALA A 449 21.80 -8.34 19.21
CA ALA A 449 21.78 -7.54 20.43
C ALA A 449 22.46 -8.23 21.62
N LEU A 450 22.62 -9.55 21.59
CA LEU A 450 23.22 -10.38 22.64
C LEU A 450 24.69 -10.72 22.36
N ILE A 451 25.19 -10.44 21.16
CA ILE A 451 26.56 -10.76 20.75
C ILE A 451 27.55 -9.84 21.50
N PRO A 452 28.62 -10.41 22.12
CA PRO A 452 29.68 -9.61 22.71
C PRO A 452 30.29 -8.62 21.70
N ARG A 453 30.65 -7.42 22.17
CA ARG A 453 31.14 -6.33 21.30
C ARG A 453 32.46 -6.63 20.63
N ASP A 454 33.24 -7.57 21.16
CA ASP A 454 34.52 -8.06 20.65
C ASP A 454 34.39 -9.35 19.82
N ALA A 455 33.18 -9.84 19.62
CA ALA A 455 32.95 -11.01 18.78
C ALA A 455 33.35 -10.75 17.31
N PRO A 456 33.90 -11.76 16.62
CA PRO A 456 34.34 -11.63 15.23
C PRO A 456 33.15 -11.68 14.26
N VAL A 457 32.23 -10.71 14.37
CA VAL A 457 31.12 -10.55 13.43
C VAL A 457 31.69 -10.03 12.11
N GLU A 458 31.23 -10.61 11.01
CA GLU A 458 31.72 -10.29 9.66
C GLU A 458 30.56 -9.75 8.79
N PRO A 459 30.78 -8.65 8.06
CA PRO A 459 29.86 -8.21 7.03
C PRO A 459 30.12 -9.00 5.73
N VAL A 460 29.07 -9.53 5.13
CA VAL A 460 29.12 -10.16 3.81
C VAL A 460 28.49 -9.21 2.80
N ILE A 461 29.32 -8.61 1.95
CA ILE A 461 28.88 -7.68 0.92
C ILE A 461 29.10 -8.32 -0.45
N THR A 462 28.05 -8.29 -1.27
CA THR A 462 28.10 -8.71 -2.67
C THR A 462 27.59 -7.58 -3.54
N LEU A 463 28.28 -7.31 -4.63
CA LEU A 463 27.97 -6.27 -5.60
C LEU A 463 27.74 -6.90 -6.97
N SER A 464 26.79 -6.40 -7.75
CA SER A 464 26.67 -6.78 -9.17
C SER A 464 27.84 -6.24 -10.01
N ARG A 465 28.40 -5.09 -9.59
CA ARG A 465 29.56 -4.43 -10.21
C ARG A 465 30.18 -3.43 -9.23
N GLY A 466 31.34 -2.88 -9.58
CA GLY A 466 32.09 -1.96 -8.69
C GLY A 466 32.92 -2.71 -7.67
N LYS A 467 33.45 -1.99 -6.70
CA LYS A 467 34.29 -2.51 -5.63
C LYS A 467 33.96 -1.87 -4.30
N VAL A 468 34.07 -2.66 -3.22
CA VAL A 468 34.19 -2.12 -1.87
C VAL A 468 35.62 -1.65 -1.68
N GLU A 469 35.82 -0.35 -1.55
CA GLU A 469 37.16 0.21 -1.40
C GLU A 469 37.65 0.11 0.04
N PRO A 470 38.92 -0.26 0.25
CA PRO A 470 39.50 -0.21 1.58
C PRO A 470 39.60 1.23 2.06
N VAL A 471 39.02 1.52 3.22
CA VAL A 471 39.22 2.81 3.88
C VAL A 471 40.59 2.76 4.54
N THR A 472 41.59 3.39 3.92
CA THR A 472 42.93 3.54 4.53
C THR A 472 42.98 4.81 5.34
N SER A 473 43.37 4.73 6.61
CA SER A 473 43.54 5.88 7.49
C SER A 473 44.98 6.20 7.81
N LEU A 474 45.23 7.43 8.29
CA LEU A 474 46.50 7.89 8.84
C LEU A 474 46.94 7.01 10.01
N GLY A 475 48.16 6.45 9.88
CA GLY A 475 48.90 5.90 11.02
C GLY A 475 48.39 4.57 11.60
N GLY A 476 47.63 3.80 10.88
CA GLY A 476 47.30 2.43 11.33
C GLY A 476 46.21 2.34 12.39
N LEU A 477 45.53 3.46 12.73
CA LEU A 477 44.49 3.49 13.77
C LEU A 477 43.09 3.10 13.28
N PHE A 478 42.87 3.13 11.97
CA PHE A 478 41.59 2.73 11.36
C PHE A 478 41.88 1.93 10.08
N HIS A 479 41.79 0.65 10.17
CA HIS A 479 41.87 -0.23 9.00
C HIS A 479 40.56 -0.95 8.82
N VAL A 480 40.19 -1.06 7.57
CA VAL A 480 39.26 -2.03 7.00
C VAL A 480 37.97 -1.35 6.49
N SER A 481 37.77 -1.42 5.20
CA SER A 481 36.47 -1.39 4.57
C SER A 481 36.13 -2.85 4.17
N PRO A 482 34.97 -3.33 4.47
CA PRO A 482 33.89 -2.70 5.24
C PRO A 482 34.27 -2.56 6.72
N PHE A 483 33.81 -1.45 7.32
CA PHE A 483 34.06 -1.16 8.71
C PHE A 483 32.81 -1.53 9.51
N LEU A 484 32.92 -2.52 10.40
CA LEU A 484 31.84 -3.01 11.23
C LEU A 484 32.13 -2.68 12.71
N ARG A 485 31.17 -2.03 13.39
CA ARG A 485 31.26 -1.71 14.81
C ARG A 485 29.96 -1.93 15.55
N PRO A 486 30.03 -2.34 16.83
CA PRO A 486 28.90 -2.20 17.73
C PRO A 486 28.44 -0.74 17.82
N LEU A 487 27.14 -0.52 17.80
CA LEU A 487 26.47 0.78 17.99
C LEU A 487 25.59 0.70 19.24
N PRO A 488 26.11 1.09 20.42
CA PRO A 488 25.40 0.94 21.68
C PRO A 488 24.08 1.71 21.76
N GLU A 489 24.00 2.83 21.06
CA GLU A 489 22.86 3.75 21.03
C GLU A 489 21.56 3.07 20.56
N ILE A 490 21.69 2.07 19.67
CA ILE A 490 20.55 1.29 19.16
C ILE A 490 20.58 -0.17 19.63
N ASN A 491 21.52 -0.53 20.54
CA ASN A 491 21.80 -1.91 20.91
C ASN A 491 22.02 -2.82 19.68
N GLY A 492 22.82 -2.35 18.74
CA GLY A 492 23.03 -2.97 17.43
C GLY A 492 24.44 -2.81 16.88
N TRP A 493 24.57 -2.92 15.58
CA TRP A 493 25.84 -2.84 14.87
C TRP A 493 25.70 -1.97 13.60
N ARG A 494 26.73 -1.18 13.33
CA ARG A 494 26.85 -0.34 12.13
C ARG A 494 27.88 -0.92 11.17
N CYS A 495 27.46 -1.16 9.94
CA CYS A 495 28.35 -1.45 8.83
C CYS A 495 28.52 -0.21 7.96
N THR A 496 29.78 0.21 7.75
CA THR A 496 30.12 1.35 6.89
C THR A 496 31.09 0.88 5.81
N PHE A 497 30.82 1.18 4.55
CA PHE A 497 31.71 0.87 3.43
C PHE A 497 31.65 1.96 2.36
N ASP A 498 32.74 2.08 1.62
CA ASP A 498 32.82 2.91 0.44
C ASP A 498 32.77 2.05 -0.82
N LEU A 499 31.91 2.42 -1.76
CA LEU A 499 31.73 1.80 -3.07
C LEU A 499 32.38 2.68 -4.13
N SER A 500 33.28 2.12 -4.95
CA SER A 500 33.75 2.72 -6.18
C SER A 500 33.13 2.04 -7.40
N TRP A 501 32.93 2.81 -8.46
CA TRP A 501 32.30 2.31 -9.67
C TRP A 501 32.83 2.97 -10.95
N GLU A 502 32.52 2.32 -12.08
CA GLU A 502 32.72 2.85 -13.43
C GLU A 502 31.40 2.73 -14.21
N GLY A 503 31.11 3.73 -15.06
CA GLY A 503 29.90 3.76 -15.89
C GLY A 503 28.61 4.14 -15.14
N PRO A 504 27.51 4.37 -15.86
CA PRO A 504 26.26 4.90 -15.32
C PRO A 504 25.27 3.84 -14.86
N GLU A 505 25.53 2.55 -15.13
CA GLU A 505 24.54 1.50 -14.89
C GLU A 505 24.32 1.28 -13.38
N PRO A 506 23.09 0.93 -12.96
CA PRO A 506 22.77 0.64 -11.57
C PRO A 506 23.61 -0.51 -10.97
N ILE A 507 23.77 -0.48 -9.67
CA ILE A 507 24.55 -1.46 -8.90
C ILE A 507 23.64 -2.09 -7.85
N ASP A 508 23.45 -3.40 -7.93
CA ASP A 508 22.82 -4.16 -6.86
C ASP A 508 23.83 -4.41 -5.75
N ILE A 509 23.44 -4.09 -4.53
CA ILE A 509 24.24 -4.27 -3.33
C ILE A 509 23.49 -5.19 -2.39
N ARG A 510 24.13 -6.26 -1.93
CA ARG A 510 23.61 -7.20 -0.94
C ARG A 510 24.53 -7.19 0.27
N LEU A 511 23.96 -6.99 1.47
CA LEU A 511 24.69 -6.98 2.74
C LEU A 511 23.92 -7.78 3.79
N PHE A 512 24.62 -8.61 4.56
CA PHE A 512 24.16 -9.17 5.81
C PHE A 512 25.35 -9.39 6.76
N LEU A 513 25.06 -9.55 8.06
CA LEU A 513 26.08 -9.86 9.07
C LEU A 513 26.02 -11.33 9.44
N ARG A 514 27.19 -11.92 9.71
CA ARG A 514 27.31 -13.30 10.17
C ARG A 514 28.32 -13.45 11.30
N LEU A 515 28.19 -14.54 12.06
CA LEU A 515 29.20 -15.02 13.01
C LEU A 515 29.47 -16.49 12.69
N GLY A 516 30.64 -16.78 12.13
CA GLY A 516 30.92 -18.09 11.58
C GLY A 516 29.89 -18.50 10.52
N PRO A 517 29.21 -19.66 10.65
CA PRO A 517 28.19 -20.10 9.71
C PRO A 517 26.80 -19.44 9.93
N SER A 518 26.58 -18.77 11.06
CA SER A 518 25.27 -18.25 11.47
C SER A 518 25.03 -16.86 10.90
N THR A 519 23.93 -16.68 10.17
CA THR A 519 23.43 -15.38 9.74
C THR A 519 22.77 -14.66 10.92
N LEU A 520 23.19 -13.44 11.19
CA LEU A 520 22.74 -12.63 12.35
C LEU A 520 21.69 -11.58 11.98
N THR A 521 21.56 -11.24 10.69
CA THR A 521 20.66 -10.17 10.25
C THR A 521 19.81 -10.63 9.08
N GLU A 522 18.72 -9.94 8.82
CA GLU A 522 18.09 -10.00 7.52
C GLU A 522 19.07 -9.55 6.43
N THR A 523 18.79 -9.91 5.19
CA THR A 523 19.56 -9.43 4.04
C THR A 523 19.09 -8.02 3.65
N TRP A 524 19.97 -7.05 3.74
CA TRP A 524 19.75 -5.71 3.19
C TRP A 524 20.12 -5.72 1.70
N LEU A 525 19.16 -5.33 0.86
CA LEU A 525 19.36 -5.15 -0.58
C LEU A 525 19.19 -3.68 -0.93
N TYR A 526 20.05 -3.17 -1.83
CA TYR A 526 19.94 -1.80 -2.31
C TYR A 526 20.29 -1.72 -3.79
N LEU A 527 19.44 -1.06 -4.56
CA LEU A 527 19.75 -0.72 -5.94
C LEU A 527 20.21 0.74 -5.98
N TRP A 528 21.50 0.96 -6.22
CA TRP A 528 22.06 2.28 -6.28
C TRP A 528 22.38 2.67 -7.71
N THR A 529 21.87 3.82 -8.16
CA THR A 529 22.14 4.36 -9.49
C THR A 529 23.17 5.50 -9.39
N PRO A 530 24.31 5.37 -10.07
CA PRO A 530 25.29 6.45 -10.13
C PRO A 530 24.65 7.75 -10.66
N PRO A 531 25.00 8.92 -10.10
CA PRO A 531 24.56 10.19 -10.67
C PRO A 531 25.09 10.31 -12.10
N HIS A 532 24.24 10.79 -12.99
CA HIS A 532 24.70 11.18 -14.33
C HIS A 532 25.69 12.34 -14.17
N GLY A 533 26.91 12.15 -14.69
CA GLY A 533 28.00 13.13 -14.64
C GLY A 533 27.73 14.42 -15.43
#